data_aaaef9ae80863e529c6904813802cdf5
#
_entry.id   aaaef9ae80863e529c6904813802cdf5
#
_cell.length_a   1.000
_cell.length_b   1.000
_cell.length_c   1.000
_cell.angle_alpha   90.00
_cell.angle_beta   90.00
_cell.angle_gamma   90.00
#
_symmetry.space_group_name_H-M   'P 1'
#
loop_
_entity.id
_entity.type
_entity.pdbx_description
1 polymer ?
#
loop_
_entity_poly.entity_id
_entity_poly.type
_entity_poly.pdbx_seq_one_letter_code
_entity_poly.pdbx_strand_id
1 'polypeptide(L)'
;MIWIYAVAALCLLVCLPFYMHYKRTTHDKLANSFKVLGTLCAVSFALTAAIRLDPRCWICFAALMLHATADYFLEFSLYIGAGLFLAGHICYIAFFTALFPPTAVHLICAVCLLAIMAYMFFIRWRKQIGKQLPLFAVYGVV
;
A
#
# COMPACT_ATOMS: atom_id res chain seq x y z
N MET A 1 15.52 16.81 12.44
CA MET A 1 15.29 15.35 12.49
C MET A 1 14.27 14.92 13.56
N ILE A 2 14.05 15.69 14.61
CA ILE A 2 13.10 15.37 15.72
C ILE A 2 11.64 15.15 15.21
N TRP A 3 11.20 15.92 14.24
CA TRP A 3 9.84 15.79 13.68
C TRP A 3 9.54 14.40 13.05
N ILE A 4 10.56 13.71 12.51
CA ILE A 4 10.41 12.36 11.95
C ILE A 4 9.97 11.38 13.05
N TYR A 5 10.62 11.46 14.21
CA TYR A 5 10.25 10.63 15.35
C TYR A 5 8.86 10.99 15.90
N ALA A 6 8.52 12.28 15.89
CA ALA A 6 7.18 12.75 16.31
C ALA A 6 6.07 12.21 15.38
N VAL A 7 6.27 12.25 14.06
CA VAL A 7 5.31 11.70 13.09
C VAL A 7 5.25 10.17 13.18
N ALA A 8 6.37 9.49 13.36
CA ALA A 8 6.37 8.04 13.56
C ALA A 8 5.65 7.66 14.86
N ALA A 9 5.87 8.38 15.95
CA ALA A 9 5.17 8.18 17.21
C ALA A 9 3.67 8.44 17.06
N LEU A 10 3.25 9.49 16.35
CA LEU A 10 1.85 9.77 16.05
C LEU A 10 1.21 8.60 15.28
N CYS A 11 1.88 8.07 14.26
CA CYS A 11 1.39 6.94 13.49
C CYS A 11 1.22 5.69 14.36
N LEU A 12 2.25 5.33 15.16
CA LEU A 12 2.26 4.09 15.93
C LEU A 12 1.41 4.16 17.20
N LEU A 13 1.39 5.31 17.89
CA LEU A 13 0.73 5.45 19.20
C LEU A 13 -0.70 6.00 19.11
N VAL A 14 -1.04 6.64 18.00
CA VAL A 14 -2.39 7.22 17.81
C VAL A 14 -3.09 6.55 16.64
N CYS A 15 -2.58 6.69 15.40
CA CYS A 15 -3.32 6.22 14.22
C CYS A 15 -3.59 4.72 14.26
N LEU A 16 -2.60 3.90 14.57
CA LEU A 16 -2.75 2.45 14.57
C LEU A 16 -3.67 1.93 15.70
N PRO A 17 -3.54 2.33 16.99
CA PRO A 17 -4.46 1.88 18.04
C PRO A 17 -5.89 2.35 17.82
N PHE A 18 -6.10 3.61 17.39
CA PHE A 18 -7.45 4.12 17.12
C PHE A 18 -8.07 3.44 15.90
N TYR A 19 -7.31 3.19 14.82
CA TYR A 19 -7.78 2.37 13.70
C TYR A 19 -8.26 1.00 14.18
N MET A 20 -7.44 0.29 14.97
CA MET A 20 -7.78 -1.04 15.49
C MET A 20 -8.99 -1.02 16.41
N HIS A 21 -9.11 0.01 17.26
CA HIS A 21 -10.24 0.18 18.16
C HIS A 21 -11.55 0.41 17.39
N TYR A 22 -11.58 1.38 16.48
CA TYR A 22 -12.78 1.71 15.71
C TYR A 22 -13.17 0.63 14.72
N LYS A 23 -12.22 -0.09 14.16
CA LYS A 23 -12.51 -1.25 13.30
C LYS A 23 -13.20 -2.38 14.05
N ARG A 24 -12.88 -2.57 15.33
CA ARG A 24 -13.53 -3.56 16.19
C ARG A 24 -14.92 -3.11 16.67
N THR A 25 -15.16 -1.81 16.77
CA THR A 25 -16.43 -1.24 17.28
C THR A 25 -17.42 -0.87 16.18
N THR A 26 -17.19 -1.32 14.94
CA THR A 26 -18.06 -1.08 13.77
C THR A 26 -18.19 0.41 13.36
N HIS A 27 -17.27 1.26 13.78
CA HIS A 27 -17.19 2.66 13.34
C HIS A 27 -16.29 2.80 12.10
N ASP A 28 -16.67 2.16 10.98
CA ASP A 28 -15.84 2.04 9.78
C ASP A 28 -15.34 3.38 9.22
N LYS A 29 -16.15 4.43 9.22
CA LYS A 29 -15.73 5.77 8.74
C LYS A 29 -14.59 6.36 9.58
N LEU A 30 -14.65 6.24 10.91
CA LEU A 30 -13.58 6.71 11.79
C LEU A 30 -12.34 5.84 11.64
N ALA A 31 -12.49 4.52 11.57
CA ALA A 31 -11.39 3.63 11.30
C ALA A 31 -10.68 4.00 10.00
N ASN A 32 -11.43 4.21 8.91
CA ASN A 32 -10.85 4.62 7.64
C ASN A 32 -10.10 5.96 7.71
N SER A 33 -10.63 6.94 8.45
CA SER A 33 -9.94 8.23 8.67
C SER A 33 -8.58 8.05 9.34
N PHE A 34 -8.48 7.19 10.37
CA PHE A 34 -7.21 6.89 11.03
C PHE A 34 -6.26 6.09 10.15
N LYS A 35 -6.78 5.21 9.28
CA LYS A 35 -5.98 4.50 8.27
C LYS A 35 -5.36 5.48 7.29
N VAL A 36 -6.15 6.36 6.68
CA VAL A 36 -5.68 7.40 5.76
C VAL A 36 -4.67 8.33 6.44
N LEU A 37 -4.93 8.74 7.68
CA LEU A 37 -3.99 9.58 8.43
C LEU A 37 -2.64 8.87 8.64
N GLY A 38 -2.65 7.57 8.93
CA GLY A 38 -1.44 6.75 9.02
C GLY A 38 -0.66 6.74 7.70
N THR A 39 -1.34 6.57 6.57
CA THR A 39 -0.71 6.63 5.24
C THR A 39 -0.16 8.04 4.95
N LEU A 40 -0.85 9.11 5.35
CA LEU A 40 -0.35 10.49 5.22
C LEU A 40 0.90 10.76 6.05
N CYS A 41 1.08 10.09 7.19
CA CYS A 41 2.35 10.12 7.92
C CYS A 41 3.51 9.59 7.05
N ALA A 42 3.32 8.47 6.34
CA ALA A 42 4.32 7.94 5.42
C ALA A 42 4.55 8.88 4.21
N VAL A 43 3.50 9.51 3.68
CA VAL A 43 3.60 10.54 2.63
C VAL A 43 4.51 11.69 3.05
N SER A 44 4.42 12.15 4.30
CA SER A 44 5.26 13.24 4.82
C SER A 44 6.75 12.89 4.82
N PHE A 45 7.09 11.62 5.07
CA PHE A 45 8.48 11.15 4.99
C PHE A 45 8.97 11.12 3.54
N ALA A 46 8.16 10.59 2.61
CA ALA A 46 8.52 10.56 1.20
C ALA A 46 8.67 11.96 0.61
N LEU A 47 7.80 12.90 1.00
CA LEU A 47 7.92 14.31 0.60
C LEU A 47 9.25 14.92 1.09
N THR A 48 9.61 14.66 2.34
CA THR A 48 10.88 15.15 2.88
C THR A 48 12.08 14.55 2.16
N ALA A 49 12.02 13.24 1.87
CA ALA A 49 13.06 12.57 1.10
C ALA A 49 13.17 13.14 -0.33
N ALA A 50 12.05 13.39 -0.99
CA ALA A 50 12.01 13.98 -2.33
C ALA A 50 12.62 15.39 -2.39
N ILE A 51 12.38 16.20 -1.36
CA ILE A 51 12.89 17.58 -1.30
C ILE A 51 14.36 17.62 -0.90
N ARG A 52 14.81 16.73 0.00
CA ARG A 52 16.11 16.86 0.67
C ARG A 52 17.16 15.85 0.28
N LEU A 53 16.78 14.69 -0.26
CA LEU A 53 17.70 13.57 -0.49
C LEU A 53 17.87 13.26 -1.97
N ASP A 54 16.83 12.81 -2.65
CA ASP A 54 16.90 12.29 -4.02
C ASP A 54 15.63 12.64 -4.80
N PRO A 55 15.74 13.32 -5.96
CA PRO A 55 14.59 13.61 -6.81
C PRO A 55 13.76 12.39 -7.22
N ARG A 56 14.35 11.18 -7.27
CA ARG A 56 13.62 9.94 -7.55
C ARG A 56 12.57 9.63 -6.49
N CYS A 57 12.73 10.14 -5.26
CA CYS A 57 11.74 10.00 -4.20
C CYS A 57 10.40 10.67 -4.51
N TRP A 58 10.31 11.55 -5.53
CA TRP A 58 9.02 12.06 -6.02
C TRP A 58 8.12 10.95 -6.56
N ILE A 59 8.70 9.89 -7.13
CA ILE A 59 7.93 8.71 -7.58
C ILE A 59 7.36 7.97 -6.37
N CYS A 60 8.16 7.80 -5.31
CA CYS A 60 7.71 7.20 -4.05
C CYS A 60 6.63 8.05 -3.36
N PHE A 61 6.78 9.38 -3.37
CA PHE A 61 5.75 10.30 -2.88
C PHE A 61 4.43 10.15 -3.65
N ALA A 62 4.48 10.11 -5.00
CA ALA A 62 3.31 9.89 -5.83
C ALA A 62 2.65 8.53 -5.55
N ALA A 63 3.43 7.47 -5.38
CA ALA A 63 2.94 6.15 -5.02
C ALA A 63 2.17 6.18 -3.69
N LEU A 64 2.72 6.81 -2.65
CA LEU A 64 2.07 6.92 -1.34
C LEU A 64 0.83 7.80 -1.38
N MET A 65 0.81 8.86 -2.19
CA MET A 65 -0.40 9.67 -2.42
C MET A 65 -1.50 8.86 -3.08
N LEU A 66 -1.17 8.04 -4.07
CA LEU A 66 -2.12 7.10 -4.68
C LEU A 66 -2.66 6.10 -3.66
N HIS A 67 -1.82 5.57 -2.78
CA HIS A 67 -2.26 4.66 -1.72
C HIS A 67 -3.18 5.35 -0.69
N ALA A 68 -2.84 6.56 -0.25
CA ALA A 68 -3.69 7.32 0.66
C ALA A 68 -5.07 7.61 0.04
N THR A 69 -5.08 7.96 -1.25
CA THR A 69 -6.31 8.18 -2.02
C THR A 69 -7.09 6.87 -2.20
N ALA A 70 -6.39 5.76 -2.47
CA ALA A 70 -6.99 4.43 -2.59
C ALA A 70 -7.65 3.98 -1.28
N ASP A 71 -6.98 4.20 -0.14
CA ASP A 71 -7.52 3.90 1.20
C ASP A 71 -8.85 4.62 1.44
N TYR A 72 -8.96 5.88 0.99
CA TYR A 72 -10.20 6.64 1.08
C TYR A 72 -11.29 6.08 0.16
N PHE A 73 -10.97 5.83 -1.12
CA PHE A 73 -11.95 5.37 -2.12
C PHE A 73 -12.41 3.94 -1.92
N LEU A 74 -11.64 3.07 -1.26
CA LEU A 74 -12.07 1.69 -0.96
C LEU A 74 -13.38 1.64 -0.16
N GLU A 75 -13.68 2.68 0.62
CA GLU A 75 -14.94 2.79 1.37
C GLU A 75 -16.16 2.94 0.45
N PHE A 76 -15.97 3.55 -0.73
CA PHE A 76 -17.06 3.87 -1.66
C PHE A 76 -17.09 2.92 -2.85
N SER A 77 -15.95 2.50 -3.33
CA SER A 77 -15.82 1.65 -4.51
C SER A 77 -14.56 0.80 -4.47
N LEU A 78 -14.75 -0.50 -4.35
CA LEU A 78 -13.66 -1.47 -4.39
C LEU A 78 -12.82 -1.35 -5.69
N TYR A 79 -13.48 -1.13 -6.84
CA TYR A 79 -12.80 -1.06 -8.14
C TYR A 79 -11.92 0.17 -8.26
N ILE A 80 -12.41 1.34 -7.83
CA ILE A 80 -11.63 2.59 -7.86
C ILE A 80 -10.46 2.48 -6.90
N GLY A 81 -10.70 2.05 -5.66
CA GLY A 81 -9.65 1.86 -4.67
C GLY A 81 -8.58 0.88 -5.13
N ALA A 82 -8.98 -0.29 -5.66
CA ALA A 82 -8.04 -1.28 -6.18
C ALA A 82 -7.23 -0.74 -7.39
N GLY A 83 -7.86 0.01 -8.29
CA GLY A 83 -7.18 0.65 -9.41
C GLY A 83 -6.12 1.66 -8.96
N LEU A 84 -6.41 2.47 -7.94
CA LEU A 84 -5.46 3.42 -7.36
C LEU A 84 -4.31 2.70 -6.65
N PHE A 85 -4.59 1.61 -5.92
CA PHE A 85 -3.55 0.77 -5.33
C PHE A 85 -2.63 0.16 -6.40
N LEU A 86 -3.21 -0.37 -7.49
CA LEU A 86 -2.45 -0.90 -8.61
C LEU A 86 -1.51 0.16 -9.20
N ALA A 87 -2.02 1.36 -9.46
CA ALA A 87 -1.21 2.48 -9.95
C ALA A 87 -0.08 2.84 -8.98
N GLY A 88 -0.35 2.86 -7.68
CA GLY A 88 0.65 3.10 -6.64
C GLY A 88 1.75 2.04 -6.62
N HIS A 89 1.39 0.75 -6.78
CA HIS A 89 2.38 -0.33 -6.86
C HIS A 89 3.26 -0.23 -8.11
N ILE A 90 2.70 0.15 -9.27
CA ILE A 90 3.48 0.41 -10.49
C ILE A 90 4.51 1.52 -10.23
N CYS A 91 4.12 2.60 -9.55
CA CYS A 91 5.05 3.66 -9.15
C CYS A 91 6.15 3.13 -8.21
N TYR A 92 5.83 2.25 -7.25
CA TYR A 92 6.86 1.63 -6.40
C TYR A 92 7.82 0.74 -7.19
N ILE A 93 7.31 -0.08 -8.11
CA ILE A 93 8.17 -0.89 -8.97
C ILE A 93 9.12 0.03 -9.76
N ALA A 94 8.62 1.10 -10.38
CA ALA A 94 9.43 2.07 -11.10
C ALA A 94 10.49 2.73 -10.18
N PHE A 95 10.11 3.13 -8.98
CA PHE A 95 11.03 3.72 -7.99
C PHE A 95 12.14 2.76 -7.59
N PHE A 96 11.78 1.53 -7.18
CA PHE A 96 12.77 0.56 -6.72
C PHE A 96 13.67 0.06 -7.83
N THR A 97 13.16 -0.14 -9.05
CA THR A 97 13.99 -0.53 -10.19
C THR A 97 14.95 0.58 -10.64
N ALA A 98 14.57 1.84 -10.46
CA ALA A 98 15.44 2.98 -10.72
C ALA A 98 16.58 3.11 -9.69
N LEU A 99 16.34 2.68 -8.44
CA LEU A 99 17.35 2.71 -7.37
C LEU A 99 18.21 1.44 -7.37
N PHE A 100 17.59 0.28 -7.55
CA PHE A 100 18.21 -1.02 -7.43
C PHE A 100 17.86 -1.86 -8.66
N PRO A 101 18.77 -1.96 -9.65
CA PRO A 101 18.52 -2.80 -10.83
C PRO A 101 18.20 -4.24 -10.42
N PRO A 102 17.15 -4.85 -11.00
CA PRO A 102 16.76 -6.20 -10.64
C PRO A 102 17.86 -7.20 -10.99
N THR A 103 18.17 -8.08 -10.05
CA THR A 103 19.12 -9.19 -10.25
C THR A 103 18.37 -10.51 -10.47
N ALA A 104 19.08 -11.56 -10.91
CA ALA A 104 18.51 -12.89 -11.06
C ALA A 104 17.85 -13.41 -9.77
N VAL A 105 18.42 -13.08 -8.61
CA VAL A 105 17.84 -13.45 -7.31
C VAL A 105 16.46 -12.81 -7.11
N HIS A 106 16.31 -11.53 -7.43
CA HIS A 106 15.01 -10.83 -7.34
C HIS A 106 13.97 -11.48 -8.26
N LEU A 107 14.36 -11.88 -9.48
CA LEU A 107 13.47 -12.56 -10.41
C LEU A 107 13.04 -13.94 -9.89
N ILE A 108 13.96 -14.73 -9.35
CA ILE A 108 13.63 -16.04 -8.75
C ILE A 108 12.67 -15.86 -7.58
N CYS A 109 12.94 -14.91 -6.67
CA CYS A 109 12.05 -14.61 -5.54
C CYS A 109 10.66 -14.18 -6.04
N ALA A 110 10.58 -13.32 -7.04
CA ALA A 110 9.31 -12.88 -7.62
C ALA A 110 8.52 -14.05 -8.20
N VAL A 111 9.16 -14.93 -8.97
CA VAL A 111 8.51 -16.12 -9.53
C VAL A 111 8.02 -17.06 -8.43
N CYS A 112 8.81 -17.30 -7.38
CA CYS A 112 8.37 -18.10 -6.23
C CYS A 112 7.16 -17.50 -5.53
N LEU A 113 7.16 -16.18 -5.28
CA LEU A 113 6.03 -15.48 -4.67
C LEU A 113 4.79 -15.55 -5.55
N LEU A 114 4.91 -15.32 -6.86
CA LEU A 114 3.81 -15.46 -7.81
C LEU A 114 3.24 -16.87 -7.83
N ALA A 115 4.08 -17.90 -7.77
CA ALA A 115 3.65 -19.29 -7.71
C ALA A 115 2.85 -19.57 -6.41
N ILE A 116 3.33 -19.09 -5.27
CA ILE A 116 2.61 -19.20 -3.98
C ILE A 116 1.28 -18.46 -4.04
N MET A 117 1.26 -17.23 -4.56
CA MET A 117 0.04 -16.44 -4.72
C MET A 117 -0.96 -17.14 -5.64
N ALA A 118 -0.52 -17.64 -6.80
CA ALA A 118 -1.36 -18.41 -7.71
C ALA A 118 -1.96 -19.65 -7.04
N TYR A 119 -1.16 -20.40 -6.29
CA TYR A 119 -1.63 -21.55 -5.52
C TYR A 119 -2.73 -21.13 -4.53
N MET A 120 -2.48 -20.08 -3.72
CA MET A 120 -3.43 -19.61 -2.70
C MET A 120 -4.75 -19.14 -3.34
N PHE A 121 -4.69 -18.34 -4.41
CA PHE A 121 -5.89 -17.79 -5.04
C PHE A 121 -6.68 -18.83 -5.83
N PHE A 122 -6.01 -19.62 -6.69
CA PHE A 122 -6.70 -20.51 -7.61
C PHE A 122 -7.04 -21.87 -7.01
N ILE A 123 -6.31 -22.34 -5.99
CA ILE A 123 -6.53 -23.65 -5.39
C ILE A 123 -7.20 -23.52 -4.02
N ARG A 124 -6.65 -22.68 -3.11
CA ARG A 124 -7.11 -22.62 -1.72
C ARG A 124 -8.34 -21.73 -1.52
N TRP A 125 -8.37 -20.55 -2.13
CA TRP A 125 -9.40 -19.54 -1.86
C TRP A 125 -10.39 -19.29 -2.98
N ARG A 126 -10.30 -20.02 -4.10
CA ARG A 126 -11.18 -19.85 -5.26
C ARG A 126 -12.67 -19.81 -4.89
N LYS A 127 -13.11 -20.71 -3.99
CA LYS A 127 -14.52 -20.80 -3.57
C LYS A 127 -14.96 -19.60 -2.71
N GLN A 128 -14.05 -19.00 -1.95
CA GLN A 128 -14.35 -17.88 -1.04
C GLN A 128 -14.36 -16.54 -1.78
N ILE A 129 -13.47 -16.36 -2.75
CA ILE A 129 -13.32 -15.11 -3.51
C ILE A 129 -14.42 -14.96 -4.58
N GLY A 130 -14.91 -16.07 -5.12
CA GLY A 130 -16.05 -16.09 -6.06
C GLY A 130 -15.80 -15.21 -7.30
N LYS A 131 -16.75 -14.31 -7.62
CA LYS A 131 -16.72 -13.44 -8.81
C LYS A 131 -15.61 -12.39 -8.78
N GLN A 132 -15.00 -12.12 -7.64
CA GLN A 132 -13.91 -11.11 -7.49
C GLN A 132 -12.52 -11.69 -7.77
N LEU A 133 -12.43 -12.99 -8.10
CA LEU A 133 -11.16 -13.67 -8.38
C LEU A 133 -10.27 -12.93 -9.40
N PRO A 134 -10.79 -12.41 -10.54
CA PRO A 134 -9.94 -11.68 -11.49
C PRO A 134 -9.32 -10.41 -10.91
N LEU A 135 -10.08 -9.65 -10.11
CA LEU A 135 -9.59 -8.43 -9.47
C LEU A 135 -8.45 -8.75 -8.49
N PHE A 136 -8.65 -9.77 -7.64
CA PHE A 136 -7.62 -10.21 -6.69
C PHE A 136 -6.39 -10.81 -7.38
N ALA A 137 -6.57 -11.51 -8.51
CA ALA A 137 -5.45 -12.04 -9.28
C ALA A 137 -4.57 -10.92 -9.86
N VAL A 138 -5.17 -9.89 -10.46
CA VAL A 138 -4.43 -8.73 -10.98
C VAL A 138 -3.74 -7.98 -9.84
N TYR A 139 -4.40 -7.77 -8.72
CA TYR A 139 -3.83 -7.09 -7.56
C TYR A 139 -2.67 -7.86 -6.91
N GLY A 140 -2.74 -9.19 -6.92
CA GLY A 140 -1.68 -10.03 -6.33
C GLY A 140 -0.43 -10.17 -7.19
N VAL A 141 -0.49 -9.80 -8.49
CA VAL A 141 0.67 -9.84 -9.42
C VAL A 141 1.50 -8.56 -9.35
N VAL A 142 0.95 -7.46 -8.89
CA VAL A 142 1.58 -6.14 -8.79
C VAL A 142 2.04 -5.84 -7.37
#